data_31340fb586b04f7bc13c7de2fecac886
#
_entry.id   31340fb586b04f7bc13c7de2fecac886
#
_cell.length_a   1.000
_cell.length_b   1.000
_cell.length_c   1.000
_cell.angle_alpha   90.00
_cell.angle_beta   90.00
_cell.angle_gamma   90.00
#
_symmetry.space_group_name_H-M   'P 1'
#
loop_
_entity.id
_entity.type
_entity.pdbx_description
1 polymer ?
#
loop_
_entity_poly.entity_id
_entity_poly.type
_entity_poly.pdbx_seq_one_letter_code
_entity_poly.pdbx_strand_id
1 'polypeptide(L)'
;ITEKNPLPFITGTICAHRCQTKCSRNFYDESVRIRDTKLLAAKKGYNALMASIKTPAKVSGKKVAIIGGGPTGIAAAYFCGRAGIETTIFERESCLGGVPRHVIPSFRIANEAIEKDVALMEKYGVEVKCGAPAPSVDELKKQGYTHILLAVGAWKPGKLDIAGDVAGAIQWMKGVKAGNIAVAGNIAVIGGGNTAMDAARLAKRSGAE
;
A
#
# COMPACT_ATOMS: atom_id res chain seq x y z
N ILE A 1 -5.30 14.05 10.97
CA ILE A 1 -4.37 13.20 10.20
C ILE A 1 -4.98 12.89 8.83
N THR A 2 -6.15 12.28 8.77
CA THR A 2 -6.77 11.75 7.54
C THR A 2 -7.18 12.82 6.52
N GLU A 3 -7.30 14.08 6.91
CA GLU A 3 -7.50 15.18 5.96
C GLU A 3 -6.37 15.31 4.92
N LYS A 4 -5.15 14.96 5.31
CA LYS A 4 -3.92 15.07 4.49
C LYS A 4 -3.24 13.74 4.23
N ASN A 5 -3.46 12.75 5.07
CA ASN A 5 -2.88 11.41 4.96
C ASN A 5 -3.98 10.36 5.07
N PRO A 6 -4.49 9.84 3.95
CA PRO A 6 -5.59 8.87 3.93
C PRO A 6 -5.17 7.47 4.34
N LEU A 7 -3.87 7.21 4.51
CA LEU A 7 -3.29 5.92 4.87
C LEU A 7 -2.51 5.99 6.20
N PRO A 8 -3.17 6.38 7.31
CA PRO A 8 -2.46 6.62 8.57
C PRO A 8 -1.86 5.37 9.19
N PHE A 9 -2.44 4.19 8.97
CA PHE A 9 -1.93 2.93 9.49
C PHE A 9 -0.76 2.40 8.65
N ILE A 10 -0.87 2.37 7.32
CA ILE A 10 0.24 1.97 6.43
C ILE A 10 1.43 2.89 6.66
N THR A 11 1.25 4.20 6.53
CA THR A 11 2.34 5.16 6.67
C THR A 11 2.84 5.28 8.11
N GLY A 12 2.01 5.06 9.10
CA GLY A 12 2.40 5.01 10.51
C GLY A 12 3.26 3.79 10.84
N THR A 13 3.10 2.69 10.10
CA THR A 13 3.81 1.43 10.35
C THR A 13 5.11 1.35 9.56
N ILE A 14 5.11 1.62 8.25
CA ILE A 14 6.28 1.35 7.37
C ILE A 14 7.00 2.59 6.84
N CYS A 15 6.60 3.80 7.22
CA CYS A 15 7.32 5.02 6.83
C CYS A 15 8.79 4.97 7.31
N ALA A 16 9.72 5.29 6.41
CA ALA A 16 11.14 5.34 6.71
C ALA A 16 11.55 6.49 7.64
N HIS A 17 10.62 7.31 8.09
CA HIS A 17 10.76 8.42 9.06
C HIS A 17 11.99 9.33 8.86
N ARG A 18 12.32 9.63 7.60
CA ARG A 18 13.45 10.51 7.26
C ARG A 18 13.36 11.91 7.89
N CYS A 19 12.15 12.35 8.25
CA CYS A 19 11.95 13.58 9.02
C CYS A 19 12.62 13.55 10.39
N GLN A 20 12.77 12.38 11.00
CA GLN A 20 13.47 12.23 12.29
C GLN A 20 14.98 12.42 12.14
N THR A 21 15.59 11.93 11.04
CA THR A 21 17.04 12.10 10.81
C THR A 21 17.44 13.55 10.55
N LYS A 22 16.52 14.38 10.13
CA LYS A 22 16.71 15.81 9.86
C LYS A 22 16.02 16.72 10.89
N CYS A 23 15.58 16.15 12.00
CA CYS A 23 14.92 16.93 13.05
C CYS A 23 15.93 17.85 13.75
N SER A 24 15.58 19.13 13.89
CA SER A 24 16.43 20.11 14.59
C SER A 24 16.64 19.77 16.07
N ARG A 25 15.74 19.03 16.69
CA ARG A 25 15.91 18.55 18.06
C ARG A 25 17.12 17.63 18.23
N ASN A 26 17.61 16.97 17.18
CA ASN A 26 18.84 16.19 17.25
C ASN A 26 20.07 17.00 17.67
N PHE A 27 20.01 18.34 17.67
CA PHE A 27 21.07 19.20 18.18
C PHE A 27 21.03 19.37 19.72
N TYR A 28 19.93 18.97 20.36
CA TYR A 28 19.70 19.17 21.78
C TYR A 28 19.50 17.85 22.53
N ASP A 29 18.66 16.96 21.96
CA ASP A 29 18.27 15.67 22.56
C ASP A 29 17.86 14.66 21.45
N GLU A 30 16.72 14.00 21.58
CA GLU A 30 16.21 13.05 20.59
C GLU A 30 15.22 13.70 19.64
N SER A 31 15.18 13.19 18.40
CA SER A 31 14.20 13.61 17.39
C SER A 31 12.76 13.38 17.85
N VAL A 32 11.86 14.24 17.39
CA VAL A 32 10.42 14.05 17.61
C VAL A 32 9.96 12.72 16.95
N ARG A 33 9.32 11.84 17.70
CA ARG A 33 8.80 10.53 17.24
C ARG A 33 7.52 10.70 16.42
N ILE A 34 7.62 11.42 15.29
CA ILE A 34 6.47 11.81 14.44
C ILE A 34 5.69 10.59 13.97
N ARG A 35 6.39 9.54 13.47
CA ARG A 35 5.74 8.32 12.97
C ARG A 35 4.94 7.62 14.05
N ASP A 36 5.55 7.40 15.20
CA ASP A 36 4.96 6.65 16.30
C ASP A 36 3.78 7.41 16.91
N THR A 37 3.91 8.71 17.08
CA THR A 37 2.82 9.60 17.55
C THR A 37 1.65 9.60 16.57
N LYS A 38 1.94 9.67 15.27
CA LYS A 38 0.91 9.61 14.22
C LYS A 38 0.16 8.28 14.25
N LEU A 39 0.88 7.15 14.37
CA LEU A 39 0.27 5.82 14.46
C LEU A 39 -0.56 5.67 15.74
N LEU A 40 -0.06 6.16 16.87
CA LEU A 40 -0.80 6.14 18.14
C LEU A 40 -2.11 6.93 18.04
N ALA A 41 -2.06 8.13 17.45
CA ALA A 41 -3.24 8.96 17.23
C ALA A 41 -4.25 8.27 16.28
N ALA A 42 -3.76 7.64 15.21
CA ALA A 42 -4.61 6.85 14.30
C ALA A 42 -5.30 5.70 15.04
N LYS A 43 -4.56 4.93 15.85
CA LYS A 43 -5.11 3.81 16.63
C LYS A 43 -6.16 4.26 17.63
N LYS A 44 -5.87 5.31 18.41
CA LYS A 44 -6.79 5.83 19.44
C LYS A 44 -8.03 6.48 18.83
N GLY A 45 -7.89 7.20 17.72
CA GLY A 45 -8.98 7.93 17.09
C GLY A 45 -9.79 7.13 16.06
N TYR A 46 -9.41 5.87 15.75
CA TYR A 46 -10.00 5.11 14.64
C TYR A 46 -11.52 4.98 14.73
N ASN A 47 -12.02 4.48 15.85
CA ASN A 47 -13.46 4.23 16.01
C ASN A 47 -14.28 5.52 15.95
N ALA A 48 -13.81 6.59 16.58
CA ALA A 48 -14.47 7.89 16.54
C ALA A 48 -14.46 8.47 15.12
N LEU A 49 -13.32 8.32 14.40
CA LEU A 49 -13.22 8.73 13.00
C LEU A 49 -14.19 7.95 12.12
N MET A 50 -14.22 6.62 12.22
CA MET A 50 -15.12 5.75 11.43
C MET A 50 -16.60 6.10 11.67
N ALA A 51 -16.96 6.43 12.91
CA ALA A 51 -18.32 6.86 13.25
C ALA A 51 -18.67 8.26 12.70
N SER A 52 -17.68 9.14 12.57
CA SER A 52 -17.88 10.52 12.08
C SER A 52 -17.94 10.65 10.56
N ILE A 53 -17.44 9.67 9.82
CA ILE A 53 -17.45 9.70 8.34
C ILE A 53 -18.90 9.54 7.85
N LYS A 54 -19.36 10.52 7.08
CA LYS A 54 -20.61 10.48 6.33
C LYS A 54 -20.30 10.39 4.85
N THR A 55 -21.01 9.53 4.13
CA THR A 55 -20.91 9.48 2.66
C THR A 55 -21.42 10.82 2.11
N PRO A 56 -20.59 11.55 1.35
CA PRO A 56 -20.99 12.86 0.82
C PRO A 56 -22.04 12.72 -0.29
N ALA A 57 -22.74 13.81 -0.58
CA ALA A 57 -23.61 13.88 -1.74
C ALA A 57 -22.81 13.66 -3.04
N LYS A 58 -23.38 12.90 -3.97
CA LYS A 58 -22.70 12.60 -5.24
C LYS A 58 -22.58 13.84 -6.11
N VAL A 59 -21.41 14.09 -6.64
CA VAL A 59 -21.13 15.14 -7.64
C VAL A 59 -21.49 14.57 -9.02
N SER A 60 -22.45 15.23 -9.70
CA SER A 60 -22.88 14.81 -11.04
C SER A 60 -21.80 15.05 -12.11
N GLY A 61 -21.83 14.23 -13.16
CA GLY A 61 -20.97 14.40 -14.34
C GLY A 61 -19.51 14.01 -14.15
N LYS A 62 -19.13 13.46 -13.00
CA LYS A 62 -17.77 12.96 -12.74
C LYS A 62 -17.81 11.53 -12.25
N LYS A 63 -17.13 10.64 -12.99
CA LYS A 63 -16.96 9.23 -12.64
C LYS A 63 -15.53 8.83 -12.88
N VAL A 64 -14.85 8.31 -11.84
CA VAL A 64 -13.42 8.02 -11.84
C VAL A 64 -13.19 6.52 -11.79
N ALA A 65 -12.41 5.98 -12.73
CA ALA A 65 -11.83 4.64 -12.66
C ALA A 65 -10.39 4.74 -12.17
N ILE A 66 -10.03 3.97 -11.17
CA ILE A 66 -8.66 3.86 -10.66
C ILE A 66 -8.15 2.45 -10.97
N ILE A 67 -7.09 2.36 -11.75
CA ILE A 67 -6.47 1.09 -12.12
C ILE A 67 -5.30 0.82 -11.19
N GLY A 68 -5.50 -0.12 -10.27
CA GLY A 68 -4.55 -0.53 -9.24
C GLY A 68 -4.96 -0.10 -7.83
N GLY A 69 -5.07 -1.07 -6.94
CA GLY A 69 -5.50 -0.94 -5.54
C GLY A 69 -4.34 -0.90 -4.54
N GLY A 70 -3.17 -0.42 -4.95
CA GLY A 70 -2.05 -0.13 -4.06
C GLY A 70 -2.24 1.18 -3.28
N PRO A 71 -1.24 1.62 -2.48
CA PRO A 71 -1.35 2.83 -1.68
C PRO A 71 -1.77 4.08 -2.47
N THR A 72 -1.28 4.24 -3.69
CA THR A 72 -1.64 5.36 -4.57
C THR A 72 -3.13 5.31 -4.96
N GLY A 73 -3.61 4.13 -5.36
CA GLY A 73 -5.02 3.96 -5.74
C GLY A 73 -5.98 4.16 -4.57
N ILE A 74 -5.67 3.58 -3.40
CA ILE A 74 -6.47 3.73 -2.18
C ILE A 74 -6.50 5.21 -1.75
N ALA A 75 -5.36 5.91 -1.79
CA ALA A 75 -5.30 7.32 -1.44
C ALA A 75 -6.11 8.20 -2.40
N ALA A 76 -6.00 7.97 -3.70
CA ALA A 76 -6.76 8.69 -4.70
C ALA A 76 -8.27 8.44 -4.54
N ALA A 77 -8.67 7.18 -4.35
CA ALA A 77 -10.06 6.81 -4.12
C ALA A 77 -10.63 7.44 -2.83
N TYR A 78 -9.84 7.49 -1.76
CA TYR A 78 -10.22 8.17 -0.53
C TYR A 78 -10.57 9.64 -0.78
N PHE A 79 -9.71 10.38 -1.48
CA PHE A 79 -9.97 11.81 -1.74
C PHE A 79 -11.10 12.03 -2.74
N CYS A 80 -11.21 11.19 -3.78
CA CYS A 80 -12.32 11.25 -4.73
C CYS A 80 -13.66 10.94 -4.03
N GLY A 81 -13.73 9.86 -3.27
CA GLY A 81 -14.93 9.48 -2.52
C GLY A 81 -15.33 10.54 -1.49
N ARG A 82 -14.35 11.09 -0.75
CA ARG A 82 -14.56 12.20 0.19
C ARG A 82 -15.10 13.46 -0.49
N ALA A 83 -14.73 13.70 -1.75
CA ALA A 83 -15.26 14.79 -2.56
C ALA A 83 -16.63 14.50 -3.20
N GLY A 84 -17.23 13.33 -2.94
CA GLY A 84 -18.50 12.91 -3.52
C GLY A 84 -18.41 12.45 -4.97
N ILE A 85 -17.22 12.22 -5.50
CA ILE A 85 -17.02 11.75 -6.87
C ILE A 85 -17.23 10.24 -6.92
N GLU A 86 -18.08 9.77 -7.82
CA GLU A 86 -18.28 8.34 -8.08
C GLU A 86 -16.95 7.70 -8.50
N THR A 87 -16.48 6.74 -7.71
CA THR A 87 -15.14 6.20 -7.88
C THR A 87 -15.16 4.68 -7.77
N THR A 88 -14.51 4.01 -8.72
CA THR A 88 -14.32 2.56 -8.71
C THR A 88 -12.84 2.23 -8.80
N ILE A 89 -12.34 1.39 -7.91
CA ILE A 89 -11.00 0.79 -8.00
C ILE A 89 -11.10 -0.55 -8.72
N PHE A 90 -10.24 -0.76 -9.71
CA PHE A 90 -10.02 -2.05 -10.38
C PHE A 90 -8.66 -2.60 -9.94
N GLU A 91 -8.65 -3.75 -9.26
CA GLU A 91 -7.45 -4.41 -8.76
C GLU A 91 -7.40 -5.86 -9.28
N ARG A 92 -6.26 -6.22 -9.86
CA ARG A 92 -6.05 -7.58 -10.40
C ARG A 92 -5.87 -8.65 -9.33
N GLU A 93 -5.32 -8.28 -8.18
CA GLU A 93 -5.18 -9.18 -7.03
C GLU A 93 -6.54 -9.37 -6.35
N SER A 94 -6.65 -10.39 -5.52
CA SER A 94 -7.89 -10.72 -4.80
C SER A 94 -8.29 -9.68 -3.75
N CYS A 95 -7.39 -8.78 -3.37
CA CYS A 95 -7.62 -7.74 -2.37
C CYS A 95 -6.71 -6.53 -2.57
N LEU A 96 -7.14 -5.39 -2.02
CA LEU A 96 -6.40 -4.14 -2.05
C LEU A 96 -5.15 -4.18 -1.15
N GLY A 97 -4.21 -3.28 -1.39
CA GLY A 97 -3.03 -3.04 -0.56
C GLY A 97 -1.72 -3.02 -1.33
N GLY A 98 -1.68 -3.57 -2.55
CA GLY A 98 -0.49 -3.54 -3.40
C GLY A 98 0.76 -4.12 -2.72
N VAL A 99 1.93 -3.49 -2.92
CA VAL A 99 3.21 -3.93 -2.33
C VAL A 99 3.15 -4.10 -0.81
N PRO A 100 2.56 -3.19 -0.01
CA PRO A 100 2.43 -3.40 1.43
C PRO A 100 1.74 -4.72 1.81
N ARG A 101 0.71 -5.11 1.10
CA ARG A 101 -0.01 -6.36 1.38
C ARG A 101 0.67 -7.59 0.80
N HIS A 102 1.09 -7.52 -0.46
CA HIS A 102 1.48 -8.73 -1.20
C HIS A 102 2.98 -9.02 -1.16
N VAL A 103 3.82 -8.05 -0.81
CA VAL A 103 5.29 -8.17 -0.85
C VAL A 103 5.92 -7.96 0.52
N ILE A 104 5.62 -6.84 1.19
CA ILE A 104 6.24 -6.52 2.48
C ILE A 104 5.86 -7.61 3.49
N PRO A 105 6.85 -8.19 4.22
CA PRO A 105 6.59 -9.26 5.17
C PRO A 105 5.62 -8.84 6.29
N SER A 106 4.81 -9.79 6.77
CA SER A 106 3.80 -9.55 7.80
C SER A 106 4.39 -9.10 9.15
N PHE A 107 5.64 -9.45 9.43
CA PHE A 107 6.35 -8.94 10.61
C PHE A 107 6.74 -7.44 10.52
N ARG A 108 6.62 -6.83 9.33
CA ARG A 108 6.80 -5.38 9.10
C ARG A 108 5.48 -4.64 9.11
N ILE A 109 4.46 -5.20 8.48
CA ILE A 109 3.12 -4.65 8.43
C ILE A 109 2.10 -5.78 8.40
N ALA A 110 1.24 -5.82 9.39
CA ALA A 110 0.13 -6.76 9.46
C ALA A 110 -1.01 -6.34 8.50
N ASN A 111 -1.75 -7.31 7.97
CA ASN A 111 -2.85 -7.03 7.05
C ASN A 111 -3.93 -6.14 7.66
N GLU A 112 -4.19 -6.27 8.97
CA GLU A 112 -5.17 -5.47 9.71
C GLU A 112 -4.89 -3.96 9.65
N ALA A 113 -3.61 -3.56 9.56
CA ALA A 113 -3.24 -2.17 9.39
C ALA A 113 -3.66 -1.64 8.01
N ILE A 114 -3.53 -2.48 6.97
CA ILE A 114 -3.94 -2.14 5.62
C ILE A 114 -5.46 -2.09 5.52
N GLU A 115 -6.15 -3.07 6.10
CA GLU A 115 -7.60 -3.16 6.12
C GLU A 115 -8.26 -1.95 6.79
N LYS A 116 -7.65 -1.41 7.85
CA LYS A 116 -8.14 -0.19 8.49
C LYS A 116 -8.08 1.02 7.55
N ASP A 117 -7.01 1.16 6.77
CA ASP A 117 -6.90 2.25 5.79
C ASP A 117 -7.87 2.04 4.61
N VAL A 118 -8.06 0.80 4.16
CA VAL A 118 -9.06 0.45 3.13
C VAL A 118 -10.47 0.77 3.62
N ALA A 119 -10.82 0.37 4.83
CA ALA A 119 -12.15 0.63 5.39
C ALA A 119 -12.46 2.12 5.54
N LEU A 120 -11.45 2.97 5.82
CA LEU A 120 -11.62 4.43 5.81
C LEU A 120 -12.04 4.95 4.42
N MET A 121 -11.45 4.42 3.36
CA MET A 121 -11.77 4.78 1.98
C MET A 121 -13.17 4.28 1.59
N GLU A 122 -13.50 3.03 1.91
CA GLU A 122 -14.80 2.42 1.60
C GLU A 122 -15.99 3.14 2.26
N LYS A 123 -15.77 3.75 3.44
CA LYS A 123 -16.78 4.57 4.13
C LYS A 123 -17.28 5.76 3.28
N TYR A 124 -16.52 6.22 2.32
CA TYR A 124 -16.93 7.28 1.39
C TYR A 124 -17.69 6.76 0.15
N GLY A 125 -18.06 5.46 0.12
CA GLY A 125 -18.86 4.87 -0.95
C GLY A 125 -18.08 4.56 -2.23
N VAL A 126 -16.78 4.33 -2.12
CA VAL A 126 -15.92 3.87 -3.22
C VAL A 126 -16.25 2.41 -3.54
N GLU A 127 -16.48 2.12 -4.82
CA GLU A 127 -16.65 0.75 -5.31
C GLU A 127 -15.28 0.08 -5.50
N VAL A 128 -15.17 -1.21 -5.11
CA VAL A 128 -13.94 -2.00 -5.26
C VAL A 128 -14.22 -3.25 -6.08
N LYS A 129 -13.45 -3.45 -7.15
CA LYS A 129 -13.50 -4.63 -8.03
C LYS A 129 -12.12 -5.28 -8.03
N CYS A 130 -12.00 -6.40 -7.31
CA CYS A 130 -10.77 -7.18 -7.19
C CYS A 130 -10.84 -8.49 -7.98
N GLY A 131 -9.69 -9.11 -8.22
CA GLY A 131 -9.56 -10.47 -8.77
C GLY A 131 -9.60 -10.54 -10.29
N ALA A 132 -9.61 -9.41 -11.00
CA ALA A 132 -9.57 -9.39 -12.46
C ALA A 132 -8.76 -8.20 -12.99
N PRO A 133 -8.14 -8.32 -14.16
CA PRO A 133 -7.55 -7.18 -14.86
C PRO A 133 -8.59 -6.07 -15.07
N ALA A 134 -8.16 -4.81 -15.01
CA ALA A 134 -9.02 -3.68 -15.34
C ALA A 134 -9.47 -3.75 -16.81
N PRO A 135 -10.69 -3.29 -17.13
CA PRO A 135 -11.11 -3.08 -18.51
C PRO A 135 -10.17 -2.11 -19.25
N SER A 136 -10.16 -2.18 -20.57
CA SER A 136 -9.42 -1.21 -21.40
C SER A 136 -9.96 0.22 -21.22
N VAL A 137 -9.13 1.20 -21.57
CA VAL A 137 -9.53 2.62 -21.49
C VAL A 137 -10.80 2.91 -22.28
N ASP A 138 -10.96 2.29 -23.45
CA ASP A 138 -12.13 2.50 -24.31
C ASP A 138 -13.38 1.85 -23.73
N GLU A 139 -13.25 0.68 -23.10
CA GLU A 139 -14.37 0.05 -22.37
C GLU A 139 -14.78 0.88 -21.16
N LEU A 140 -13.82 1.41 -20.40
CA LEU A 140 -14.11 2.29 -19.26
C LEU A 140 -14.84 3.57 -19.72
N LYS A 141 -14.41 4.18 -20.84
CA LYS A 141 -15.13 5.32 -21.43
C LYS A 141 -16.57 4.98 -21.82
N LYS A 142 -16.79 3.81 -22.45
CA LYS A 142 -18.13 3.32 -22.78
C LYS A 142 -19.00 3.08 -21.55
N GLN A 143 -18.40 2.73 -20.40
CA GLN A 143 -19.08 2.58 -19.10
C GLN A 143 -19.32 3.92 -18.40
N GLY A 144 -19.01 5.05 -19.06
CA GLY A 144 -19.27 6.39 -18.55
C GLY A 144 -18.21 6.94 -17.60
N TYR A 145 -17.04 6.30 -17.49
CA TYR A 145 -15.93 6.87 -16.74
C TYR A 145 -15.36 8.08 -17.46
N THR A 146 -15.39 9.22 -16.78
CA THR A 146 -14.92 10.51 -17.33
C THR A 146 -13.42 10.72 -17.09
N HIS A 147 -12.87 10.08 -16.07
CA HIS A 147 -11.45 10.15 -15.70
C HIS A 147 -10.91 8.77 -15.37
N ILE A 148 -9.69 8.50 -15.80
CA ILE A 148 -9.00 7.24 -15.53
C ILE A 148 -7.65 7.55 -14.91
N LEU A 149 -7.40 7.00 -13.72
CA LEU A 149 -6.14 7.14 -13.00
C LEU A 149 -5.38 5.81 -13.04
N LEU A 150 -4.15 5.85 -13.54
CA LEU A 150 -3.25 4.70 -13.53
C LEU A 150 -2.43 4.70 -12.23
N ALA A 151 -2.67 3.71 -11.38
CA ALA A 151 -1.99 3.52 -10.09
C ALA A 151 -1.37 2.11 -9.98
N VAL A 152 -0.88 1.58 -11.10
CA VAL A 152 -0.45 0.19 -11.27
C VAL A 152 0.86 -0.17 -10.54
N GLY A 153 1.59 0.81 -10.03
CA GLY A 153 2.85 0.61 -9.34
C GLY A 153 4.02 0.22 -10.25
N ALA A 154 5.17 -0.10 -9.63
CA ALA A 154 6.40 -0.47 -10.32
C ALA A 154 6.82 -1.90 -9.93
N TRP A 155 6.20 -2.88 -10.58
CA TRP A 155 6.38 -4.31 -10.26
C TRP A 155 7.57 -4.96 -10.96
N LYS A 156 8.13 -4.35 -12.01
CA LYS A 156 9.32 -4.85 -12.71
C LYS A 156 10.57 -4.28 -12.05
N PRO A 157 11.37 -5.10 -11.33
CA PRO A 157 12.68 -4.66 -10.85
C PRO A 157 13.64 -4.47 -12.01
N GLY A 158 14.69 -3.67 -11.79
CA GLY A 158 15.86 -3.69 -12.68
C GLY A 158 16.48 -5.09 -12.69
N LYS A 159 17.04 -5.49 -13.83
CA LYS A 159 17.78 -6.75 -13.96
C LYS A 159 19.25 -6.49 -13.59
N LEU A 160 19.80 -7.32 -12.71
CA LEU A 160 21.22 -7.36 -12.45
C LEU A 160 21.89 -8.19 -13.57
N ASP A 161 22.95 -7.66 -14.16
CA ASP A 161 23.76 -8.37 -15.15
C ASP A 161 24.86 -9.15 -14.43
N ILE A 162 24.48 -10.27 -13.85
CA ILE A 162 25.38 -11.22 -13.18
C ILE A 162 25.04 -12.63 -13.62
N ALA A 163 26.06 -13.49 -13.67
CA ALA A 163 25.89 -14.89 -14.02
C ALA A 163 25.10 -15.65 -12.95
N GLY A 164 24.31 -16.62 -13.39
CA GLY A 164 23.52 -17.49 -12.52
C GLY A 164 22.03 -17.16 -12.52
N ASP A 165 21.26 -17.91 -11.75
CA ASP A 165 19.82 -17.74 -11.58
C ASP A 165 19.54 -16.76 -10.45
N VAL A 166 19.15 -15.52 -10.80
CA VAL A 166 18.92 -14.43 -9.86
C VAL A 166 17.45 -14.05 -9.86
N ALA A 167 16.77 -14.36 -8.78
CA ALA A 167 15.39 -13.96 -8.58
C ALA A 167 15.26 -12.48 -8.15
N GLY A 168 14.32 -11.74 -8.74
CA GLY A 168 13.99 -10.40 -8.28
C GLY A 168 13.32 -10.43 -6.90
N ALA A 169 13.83 -9.65 -5.95
CA ALA A 169 13.38 -9.68 -4.56
C ALA A 169 11.87 -9.46 -4.37
N ILE A 170 11.25 -8.59 -5.18
CA ILE A 170 9.79 -8.32 -5.09
C ILE A 170 8.97 -9.56 -5.44
N GLN A 171 9.30 -10.22 -6.57
CA GLN A 171 8.60 -11.43 -7.01
C GLN A 171 8.85 -12.59 -6.06
N TRP A 172 10.10 -12.73 -5.59
CA TRP A 172 10.47 -13.77 -4.65
C TRP A 172 9.71 -13.60 -3.31
N MET A 173 9.76 -12.42 -2.69
CA MET A 173 9.02 -12.16 -1.45
C MET A 173 7.51 -12.33 -1.60
N LYS A 174 6.94 -11.91 -2.75
CA LYS A 174 5.53 -12.15 -3.06
C LYS A 174 5.23 -13.64 -3.10
N GLY A 175 6.06 -14.44 -3.77
CA GLY A 175 5.89 -15.89 -3.89
C GLY A 175 6.01 -16.61 -2.55
N VAL A 176 7.00 -16.24 -1.72
CA VAL A 176 7.17 -16.81 -0.36
C VAL A 176 5.97 -16.46 0.51
N LYS A 177 5.53 -15.19 0.49
CA LYS A 177 4.39 -14.74 1.29
C LYS A 177 3.07 -15.40 0.88
N ALA A 178 2.92 -15.72 -0.40
CA ALA A 178 1.76 -16.45 -0.93
C ALA A 178 1.82 -17.98 -0.74
N GLY A 179 2.94 -18.51 -0.20
CA GLY A 179 3.16 -19.95 -0.04
C GLY A 179 3.52 -20.67 -1.35
N ASN A 180 3.79 -19.94 -2.43
CA ASN A 180 4.11 -20.51 -3.74
C ASN A 180 5.60 -20.83 -3.91
N ILE A 181 6.46 -20.35 -3.02
CA ILE A 181 7.89 -20.59 -3.01
C ILE A 181 8.28 -21.16 -1.65
N ALA A 182 8.78 -22.40 -1.66
CA ALA A 182 9.41 -23.00 -0.50
C ALA A 182 10.81 -22.42 -0.30
N VAL A 183 11.18 -22.18 0.94
CA VAL A 183 12.50 -21.62 1.30
C VAL A 183 13.30 -22.69 2.03
N ALA A 184 14.50 -23.02 1.53
CA ALA A 184 15.42 -23.96 2.14
C ALA A 184 16.86 -23.65 1.73
N GLY A 185 17.84 -24.14 2.50
CA GLY A 185 19.26 -24.03 2.23
C GLY A 185 19.79 -22.58 2.30
N ASN A 186 20.92 -22.36 1.65
CA ASN A 186 21.62 -21.08 1.69
C ASN A 186 21.06 -20.11 0.66
N ILE A 187 20.68 -18.90 1.10
CA ILE A 187 20.18 -17.82 0.25
C ILE A 187 21.10 -16.61 0.36
N ALA A 188 21.69 -16.21 -0.77
CA ALA A 188 22.44 -14.96 -0.87
C ALA A 188 21.49 -13.81 -1.29
N VAL A 189 21.52 -12.71 -0.54
CA VAL A 189 20.77 -11.50 -0.84
C VAL A 189 21.73 -10.39 -1.27
N ILE A 190 21.55 -9.91 -2.50
CA ILE A 190 22.40 -8.86 -3.06
C ILE A 190 21.72 -7.50 -2.87
N GLY A 191 22.35 -6.64 -2.07
CA GLY A 191 21.89 -5.30 -1.76
C GLY A 191 21.84 -5.00 -0.26
N GLY A 192 21.77 -3.70 0.10
CA GLY A 192 21.75 -3.21 1.49
C GLY A 192 20.54 -2.31 1.81
N GLY A 193 19.60 -2.15 0.87
CA GLY A 193 18.40 -1.34 1.08
C GLY A 193 17.30 -2.08 1.86
N ASN A 194 16.22 -1.37 2.19
CA ASN A 194 15.10 -1.94 2.95
C ASN A 194 14.54 -3.23 2.33
N THR A 195 14.44 -3.31 1.01
CA THR A 195 13.95 -4.50 0.30
C THR A 195 14.86 -5.70 0.52
N ALA A 196 16.19 -5.50 0.46
CA ALA A 196 17.16 -6.56 0.72
C ALA A 196 17.10 -7.03 2.18
N MET A 197 16.98 -6.10 3.14
CA MET A 197 16.83 -6.44 4.56
C MET A 197 15.53 -7.21 4.82
N ASP A 198 14.44 -6.84 4.18
CA ASP A 198 13.17 -7.56 4.29
C ASP A 198 13.26 -8.95 3.67
N ALA A 199 13.92 -9.10 2.50
CA ALA A 199 14.15 -10.39 1.85
C ALA A 199 15.01 -11.32 2.72
N ALA A 200 16.15 -10.85 3.23
CA ALA A 200 17.04 -11.64 4.10
C ALA A 200 16.32 -12.12 5.38
N ARG A 201 15.57 -11.21 6.03
CA ARG A 201 14.82 -11.57 7.25
C ARG A 201 13.67 -12.52 6.94
N LEU A 202 13.01 -12.37 5.77
CA LEU A 202 11.97 -13.31 5.33
C LEU A 202 12.58 -14.68 5.05
N ALA A 203 13.71 -14.74 4.32
CA ALA A 203 14.44 -16.00 4.05
C ALA A 203 14.73 -16.75 5.34
N LYS A 204 15.40 -16.09 6.30
CA LYS A 204 15.76 -16.71 7.59
C LYS A 204 14.55 -17.19 8.38
N ARG A 205 13.45 -16.43 8.38
CA ARG A 205 12.19 -16.81 9.07
C ARG A 205 11.42 -17.91 8.36
N SER A 206 11.67 -18.12 7.08
CA SER A 206 11.00 -19.15 6.26
C SER A 206 11.81 -20.45 6.12
N GLY A 207 12.99 -20.55 6.76
CA GLY A 207 13.77 -21.79 6.84
C GLY A 207 15.10 -21.79 6.08
N ALA A 208 15.57 -20.64 5.60
CA ALA A 208 16.96 -20.53 5.09
C ALA A 208 17.97 -20.68 6.23
N GLU A 209 19.10 -21.29 5.92
CA GLU A 209 20.23 -21.52 6.84
C GLU A 209 21.04 -20.24 7.15
#